data_2934269938d0e65264f94fc34f376313
#
_entry.id   2934269938d0e65264f94fc34f376313
#
_cell.length_a   1.000
_cell.length_b   1.000
_cell.length_c   1.000
_cell.angle_alpha   90.00
_cell.angle_beta   90.00
_cell.angle_gamma   90.00
#
_symmetry.space_group_name_H-M   'P 1'
#
loop_
_entity.id
_entity.type
_entity.pdbx_description
1 polymer ?
#
loop_
_entity_poly.entity_id
_entity_poly.type
_entity_poly.pdbx_seq_one_letter_code
_entity_poly.pdbx_strand_id
1 'polypeptide(L)'
;MNESKNPRDTDLDRLNRLKALSWLSARELDLLVGALALANFKRREVILSEAALASEVNILLTGIARITCMNARSERVTVALLAPGPIPEFPSLPISQSNFQCEAYNDCRVGSLSRDQFDGITEKSTESAFKHLRENDLKQWYRLLLRSSSFLNLGLHERIAITLLELCSDFGIEESRGTLLRVSFSQKDIANLVGASRPRVTEHLARLEREKFLVRQGRQLVVLVAKLQESIGKHAQLVGASAR
;
A
#
# COMPACT_ATOMS: atom_id res chain seq x y z
N MET A 1 4.83 -33.86 -13.34
CA MET A 1 5.87 -33.02 -13.96
C MET A 1 5.43 -31.56 -13.76
N ASN A 2 6.02 -30.85 -12.79
CA ASN A 2 5.80 -29.43 -12.62
C ASN A 2 6.72 -28.71 -13.62
N GLU A 3 6.18 -28.27 -14.75
CA GLU A 3 6.90 -27.32 -15.59
C GLU A 3 7.18 -26.07 -14.74
N SER A 4 8.44 -25.83 -14.45
CA SER A 4 8.86 -24.57 -13.80
C SER A 4 8.53 -23.44 -14.78
N LYS A 5 7.44 -22.69 -14.52
CA LYS A 5 7.09 -21.49 -15.29
C LYS A 5 8.33 -20.61 -15.41
N ASN A 6 8.60 -20.13 -16.60
CA ASN A 6 9.65 -19.16 -16.86
C ASN A 6 9.46 -17.96 -15.88
N PRO A 7 10.49 -17.48 -15.19
CA PRO A 7 10.40 -16.31 -14.31
C PRO A 7 9.72 -15.11 -14.98
N ARG A 8 9.94 -14.88 -16.28
CA ARG A 8 9.30 -13.83 -17.08
C ARG A 8 7.79 -14.01 -17.17
N ASP A 9 7.30 -15.22 -17.42
CA ASP A 9 5.86 -15.51 -17.50
C ASP A 9 5.19 -15.29 -16.15
N THR A 10 5.92 -15.60 -15.07
CA THR A 10 5.44 -15.38 -13.70
C THR A 10 5.30 -13.87 -13.38
N ASP A 11 6.23 -13.03 -13.82
CA ASP A 11 6.18 -11.58 -13.59
C ASP A 11 5.13 -10.91 -14.50
N LEU A 12 4.93 -11.41 -15.73
CA LEU A 12 3.83 -10.99 -16.59
C LEU A 12 2.46 -11.30 -15.96
N ASP A 13 2.28 -12.53 -15.43
CA ASP A 13 1.07 -12.91 -14.67
C ASP A 13 0.80 -11.98 -13.49
N ARG A 14 1.87 -11.52 -12.81
CA ARG A 14 1.76 -10.57 -11.69
C ARG A 14 1.33 -9.20 -12.15
N LEU A 15 1.97 -8.64 -13.18
CA LEU A 15 1.60 -7.34 -13.76
C LEU A 15 0.16 -7.32 -14.26
N ASN A 16 -0.28 -8.37 -14.93
CA ASN A 16 -1.66 -8.51 -15.42
C ASN A 16 -2.72 -8.47 -14.30
N ARG A 17 -2.34 -8.81 -13.07
CA ARG A 17 -3.24 -8.76 -11.89
C ARG A 17 -3.29 -7.41 -11.21
N LEU A 18 -2.39 -6.48 -11.57
CA LEU A 18 -2.33 -5.17 -10.96
C LEU A 18 -3.42 -4.26 -11.55
N LYS A 19 -4.49 -4.00 -10.77
CA LYS A 19 -5.56 -3.10 -11.19
C LYS A 19 -5.05 -1.72 -11.63
N ALA A 20 -4.00 -1.23 -11.00
CA ALA A 20 -3.39 0.06 -11.32
C ALA A 20 -2.74 0.09 -12.72
N LEU A 21 -2.51 -1.07 -13.35
CA LEU A 21 -1.94 -1.20 -14.68
C LEU A 21 -2.95 -1.79 -15.70
N SER A 22 -4.22 -1.96 -15.31
CA SER A 22 -5.26 -2.56 -16.16
C SER A 22 -5.59 -1.75 -17.43
N TRP A 23 -5.11 -0.53 -17.53
CA TRP A 23 -5.23 0.33 -18.71
C TRP A 23 -4.17 0.06 -19.78
N LEU A 24 -3.10 -0.71 -19.45
CA LEU A 24 -2.10 -1.15 -20.42
C LEU A 24 -2.64 -2.31 -21.26
N SER A 25 -2.33 -2.29 -22.54
CA SER A 25 -2.59 -3.44 -23.44
C SER A 25 -1.67 -4.62 -23.09
N ALA A 26 -2.05 -5.83 -23.52
CA ALA A 26 -1.22 -7.03 -23.33
C ALA A 26 0.18 -6.88 -23.94
N ARG A 27 0.30 -6.18 -25.08
CA ARG A 27 1.59 -5.89 -25.73
C ARG A 27 2.45 -4.95 -24.89
N GLU A 28 1.86 -3.88 -24.34
CA GLU A 28 2.58 -2.93 -23.49
C GLU A 28 3.03 -3.61 -22.19
N LEU A 29 2.21 -4.48 -21.61
CA LEU A 29 2.60 -5.26 -20.44
C LEU A 29 3.75 -6.22 -20.72
N ASP A 30 3.79 -6.88 -21.88
CA ASP A 30 4.91 -7.76 -22.26
C ASP A 30 6.20 -6.97 -22.50
N LEU A 31 6.11 -5.80 -23.16
CA LEU A 31 7.24 -4.87 -23.32
C LEU A 31 7.74 -4.36 -21.96
N LEU A 32 6.81 -4.02 -21.05
CA LEU A 32 7.12 -3.56 -19.71
C LEU A 32 7.90 -4.62 -18.92
N VAL A 33 7.43 -5.88 -18.93
CA VAL A 33 8.17 -7.00 -18.29
C VAL A 33 9.58 -7.14 -18.85
N GLY A 34 9.74 -6.97 -20.16
CA GLY A 34 11.04 -7.06 -20.81
C GLY A 34 12.01 -5.93 -20.46
N ALA A 35 11.49 -4.75 -20.09
CA ALA A 35 12.26 -3.56 -19.78
C ALA A 35 12.57 -3.43 -18.28
N LEU A 36 11.80 -4.11 -17.38
CA LEU A 36 11.98 -3.98 -15.95
C LEU A 36 13.33 -4.56 -15.47
N ALA A 37 14.11 -3.74 -14.79
CA ALA A 37 15.20 -4.19 -13.94
C ALA A 37 14.58 -4.75 -12.63
N LEU A 38 14.68 -6.06 -12.43
CA LEU A 38 14.04 -6.77 -11.33
C LEU A 38 14.98 -6.93 -10.15
N ALA A 39 14.52 -6.55 -8.94
CA ALA A 39 15.23 -6.70 -7.69
C ALA A 39 14.34 -7.35 -6.62
N ASN A 40 14.98 -8.11 -5.72
CA ASN A 40 14.32 -8.69 -4.55
C ASN A 40 14.85 -8.00 -3.29
N PHE A 41 13.95 -7.63 -2.41
CA PHE A 41 14.24 -6.95 -1.17
C PHE A 41 13.74 -7.80 0.01
N LYS A 42 14.59 -8.00 1.00
CA LYS A 42 14.24 -8.64 2.25
C LYS A 42 13.55 -7.66 3.18
N ARG A 43 12.79 -8.20 4.11
CA ARG A 43 12.13 -7.39 5.14
C ARG A 43 13.09 -6.36 5.75
N ARG A 44 12.68 -5.10 5.80
CA ARG A 44 13.39 -3.89 6.27
C ARG A 44 14.48 -3.35 5.34
N GLU A 45 14.72 -3.95 4.21
CA GLU A 45 15.60 -3.35 3.21
C GLU A 45 14.94 -2.12 2.58
N VAL A 46 15.75 -1.12 2.31
CA VAL A 46 15.30 0.11 1.64
C VAL A 46 15.15 -0.19 0.16
N ILE A 47 13.93 -0.04 -0.34
CA ILE A 47 13.59 -0.19 -1.76
C ILE A 47 13.98 1.10 -2.49
N LEU A 48 13.54 2.24 -1.97
CA LEU A 48 13.82 3.55 -2.55
C LEU A 48 14.22 4.52 -1.44
N SER A 49 15.35 5.16 -1.64
CA SER A 49 15.75 6.35 -0.90
C SER A 49 15.30 7.60 -1.65
N GLU A 50 15.29 8.73 -0.97
CA GLU A 50 14.87 10.02 -1.50
C GLU A 50 15.54 10.41 -2.85
N ALA A 51 16.82 10.11 -2.99
CA ALA A 51 17.57 10.46 -4.18
C ALA A 51 17.18 9.66 -5.45
N ALA A 52 16.60 8.47 -5.28
CA ALA A 52 16.23 7.56 -6.37
C ALA A 52 14.79 7.77 -6.88
N LEU A 53 13.99 8.59 -6.21
CA LEU A 53 12.54 8.67 -6.41
C LEU A 53 12.08 9.50 -7.62
N ALA A 54 12.97 10.29 -8.25
CA ALA A 54 12.54 11.30 -9.22
C ALA A 54 12.70 10.89 -10.70
N SER A 55 13.49 9.86 -11.00
CA SER A 55 13.87 9.53 -12.40
C SER A 55 13.36 8.16 -12.88
N GLU A 56 12.82 7.35 -12.00
CA GLU A 56 12.43 5.97 -12.31
C GLU A 56 10.97 5.70 -11.96
N VAL A 57 10.33 4.86 -12.77
CA VAL A 57 9.06 4.24 -12.46
C VAL A 57 9.34 2.93 -11.74
N ASN A 58 8.85 2.80 -10.52
CA ASN A 58 9.04 1.63 -9.69
C ASN A 58 7.71 0.93 -9.47
N ILE A 59 7.67 -0.39 -9.68
CA ILE A 59 6.47 -1.22 -9.57
C ILE A 59 6.72 -2.34 -8.56
N LEU A 60 5.97 -2.34 -7.48
CA LEU A 60 5.94 -3.43 -6.53
C LEU A 60 5.16 -4.60 -7.13
N LEU A 61 5.85 -5.68 -7.50
CA LEU A 61 5.25 -6.86 -8.13
C LEU A 61 4.66 -7.82 -7.08
N THR A 62 5.36 -8.01 -5.98
CA THR A 62 4.92 -8.85 -4.85
C THR A 62 5.41 -8.31 -3.54
N GLY A 63 4.74 -8.71 -2.46
CA GLY A 63 5.05 -8.26 -1.12
C GLY A 63 4.23 -7.04 -0.71
N ILE A 64 4.65 -6.42 0.37
CA ILE A 64 4.12 -5.17 0.89
C ILE A 64 5.29 -4.25 1.14
N ALA A 65 5.23 -3.05 0.60
CA ALA A 65 6.15 -1.99 0.94
C ALA A 65 5.54 -1.04 1.98
N ARG A 66 6.36 -0.28 2.65
CA ARG A 66 5.90 0.76 3.57
C ARG A 66 6.64 2.06 3.30
N ILE A 67 5.91 3.14 3.41
CA ILE A 67 6.49 4.47 3.43
C ILE A 67 6.75 4.82 4.89
N THR A 68 7.97 5.24 5.16
CA THR A 68 8.40 5.66 6.49
C THR A 68 8.94 7.08 6.43
N CYS A 69 8.80 7.82 7.54
CA CYS A 69 9.43 9.13 7.71
C CYS A 69 10.01 9.26 9.12
N MET A 70 10.94 10.21 9.30
CA MET A 70 11.42 10.59 10.62
C MET A 70 10.43 11.56 11.25
N ASN A 71 10.01 11.27 12.49
CA ASN A 71 9.20 12.20 13.26
C ASN A 71 10.07 13.26 13.99
N ALA A 72 9.43 14.20 14.68
CA ALA A 72 10.12 15.24 15.44
C ALA A 72 11.01 14.71 16.58
N ARG A 73 10.89 13.42 16.95
CA ARG A 73 11.72 12.76 17.97
C ARG A 73 12.85 11.95 17.35
N SER A 74 13.12 12.12 16.06
CA SER A 74 14.10 11.33 15.31
C SER A 74 13.81 9.82 15.31
N GLU A 75 12.54 9.43 15.44
CA GLU A 75 12.10 8.05 15.31
C GLU A 75 11.52 7.82 13.94
N ARG A 76 11.86 6.68 13.30
CA ARG A 76 11.27 6.28 12.03
C ARG A 76 9.88 5.68 12.26
N VAL A 77 8.87 6.30 11.64
CA VAL A 77 7.47 5.90 11.75
C VAL A 77 6.90 5.49 10.39
N THR A 78 6.04 4.47 10.39
CA THR A 78 5.29 4.05 9.19
C THR A 78 4.14 5.02 8.96
N VAL A 79 4.09 5.63 7.78
CA VAL A 79 3.02 6.57 7.40
C VAL A 79 2.05 5.97 6.38
N ALA A 80 2.50 5.00 5.58
CA ALA A 80 1.64 4.25 4.66
C ALA A 80 2.13 2.84 4.45
N LEU A 81 1.23 1.95 4.03
CA LEU A 81 1.50 0.60 3.53
C LEU A 81 1.05 0.55 2.08
N LEU A 82 1.87 -0.05 1.22
CA LEU A 82 1.64 -0.16 -0.22
C LEU A 82 1.41 -1.62 -0.59
N ALA A 83 0.28 -1.88 -1.23
CA ALA A 83 0.01 -3.14 -1.92
C ALA A 83 0.78 -3.20 -3.26
N PRO A 84 0.89 -4.37 -3.91
CA PRO A 84 1.44 -4.47 -5.25
C PRO A 84 0.80 -3.48 -6.22
N GLY A 85 1.65 -2.79 -6.97
CA GLY A 85 1.28 -1.69 -7.86
C GLY A 85 2.43 -0.69 -8.05
N PRO A 86 2.21 0.39 -8.82
CA PRO A 86 3.18 1.47 -8.93
C PRO A 86 3.46 2.09 -7.56
N ILE A 87 4.73 2.21 -7.22
CA ILE A 87 5.17 2.91 -6.00
C ILE A 87 5.03 4.41 -6.29
N PRO A 88 4.29 5.17 -5.44
CA PRO A 88 4.04 6.59 -5.69
C PRO A 88 5.34 7.39 -5.69
N GLU A 89 5.42 8.34 -6.60
CA GLU A 89 6.51 9.30 -6.62
C GLU A 89 6.39 10.27 -5.44
N PHE A 90 7.50 10.47 -4.77
CA PHE A 90 7.58 11.54 -3.80
C PHE A 90 8.05 12.79 -4.53
N PRO A 91 7.33 13.91 -4.39
CA PRO A 91 7.83 15.18 -4.94
C PRO A 91 9.23 15.42 -4.38
N SER A 92 10.22 15.54 -5.26
CA SER A 92 11.53 16.05 -4.90
C SER A 92 11.38 17.54 -4.59
N LEU A 93 10.89 17.82 -3.39
CA LEU A 93 10.93 19.17 -2.89
C LEU A 93 12.39 19.50 -2.60
N PRO A 94 12.88 20.69 -2.98
CA PRO A 94 14.24 21.15 -2.65
C PRO A 94 14.42 21.45 -1.15
N ILE A 95 13.58 20.81 -0.31
CA ILE A 95 13.70 20.80 1.13
C ILE A 95 14.79 19.78 1.42
N SER A 96 15.95 20.25 1.77
CA SER A 96 17.22 19.54 1.96
C SER A 96 17.21 18.37 2.94
N GLN A 97 16.06 17.85 3.36
CA GLN A 97 15.88 16.74 4.28
C GLN A 97 14.46 16.14 4.16
N SER A 98 14.04 15.64 3.01
CA SER A 98 12.89 14.78 3.05
C SER A 98 13.33 13.47 3.71
N ASN A 99 12.74 13.18 4.85
CA ASN A 99 13.08 12.01 5.66
C ASN A 99 12.26 10.78 5.26
N PHE A 100 11.74 10.75 4.03
CA PHE A 100 10.92 9.65 3.54
C PHE A 100 11.79 8.54 2.94
N GLN A 101 11.38 7.31 3.18
CA GLN A 101 11.93 6.11 2.55
C GLN A 101 10.81 5.13 2.23
N CYS A 102 10.97 4.39 1.13
CA CYS A 102 10.17 3.20 0.86
C CYS A 102 10.97 1.97 1.28
N GLU A 103 10.44 1.17 2.17
CA GLU A 103 11.08 -0.03 2.73
C GLU A 103 10.22 -1.26 2.50
N ALA A 104 10.84 -2.42 2.37
CA ALA A 104 10.16 -3.71 2.34
C ALA A 104 9.56 -4.04 3.74
N TYR A 105 8.23 -4.15 3.83
CA TYR A 105 7.53 -4.59 5.05
C TYR A 105 7.68 -6.10 5.26
N ASN A 106 7.62 -6.85 4.18
CA ASN A 106 7.97 -8.27 4.07
C ASN A 106 8.84 -8.47 2.82
N ASP A 107 9.16 -9.70 2.44
CA ASP A 107 9.92 -9.95 1.23
C ASP A 107 9.18 -9.38 0.01
N CYS A 108 9.85 -8.50 -0.74
CA CYS A 108 9.31 -7.78 -1.88
C CYS A 108 10.08 -8.12 -3.16
N ARG A 109 9.35 -8.11 -4.29
CA ARG A 109 9.93 -8.10 -5.62
C ARG A 109 9.50 -6.81 -6.31
N VAL A 110 10.45 -6.04 -6.79
CA VAL A 110 10.23 -4.73 -7.41
C VAL A 110 10.86 -4.73 -8.78
N GLY A 111 10.16 -4.14 -9.74
CA GLY A 111 10.67 -3.84 -11.06
C GLY A 111 10.84 -2.33 -11.22
N SER A 112 11.99 -1.91 -11.76
CA SER A 112 12.32 -0.51 -11.99
C SER A 112 12.68 -0.28 -13.45
N LEU A 113 12.30 0.87 -14.00
CA LEU A 113 12.72 1.31 -15.32
C LEU A 113 12.77 2.84 -15.35
N SER A 114 13.55 3.40 -16.29
CA SER A 114 13.58 4.85 -16.44
C SER A 114 12.23 5.40 -16.91
N ARG A 115 11.96 6.65 -16.59
CA ARG A 115 10.75 7.35 -17.08
C ARG A 115 10.68 7.33 -18.60
N ASP A 116 11.79 7.60 -19.29
CA ASP A 116 11.84 7.61 -20.76
C ASP A 116 11.50 6.25 -21.36
N GLN A 117 11.98 5.15 -20.73
CA GLN A 117 11.64 3.79 -21.16
C GLN A 117 10.13 3.51 -20.97
N PHE A 118 9.58 3.92 -19.83
CA PHE A 118 8.15 3.75 -19.54
C PHE A 118 7.31 4.52 -20.55
N ASP A 119 7.66 5.78 -20.81
CA ASP A 119 6.96 6.64 -21.77
C ASP A 119 7.05 6.07 -23.20
N GLY A 120 8.23 5.56 -23.61
CA GLY A 120 8.41 4.91 -24.91
C GLY A 120 7.59 3.62 -25.09
N ILE A 121 7.37 2.85 -24.01
CA ILE A 121 6.50 1.65 -24.05
C ILE A 121 5.04 2.05 -24.20
N THR A 122 4.63 3.16 -23.60
CA THR A 122 3.25 3.64 -23.55
C THR A 122 2.93 4.69 -24.62
N GLU A 123 3.78 4.83 -25.65
CA GLU A 123 3.76 5.89 -26.68
C GLU A 123 2.40 6.19 -27.32
N LYS A 124 1.58 5.15 -27.56
CA LYS A 124 0.21 5.33 -28.10
C LYS A 124 -0.79 5.83 -27.06
N SER A 125 -0.41 5.82 -25.79
CA SER A 125 -1.23 6.17 -24.61
C SER A 125 -0.54 7.20 -23.72
N THR A 126 0.51 7.90 -24.18
CA THR A 126 1.41 8.71 -23.32
C THR A 126 0.64 9.67 -22.40
N GLU A 127 -0.35 10.39 -22.93
CA GLU A 127 -1.21 11.26 -22.12
C GLU A 127 -2.06 10.45 -21.11
N SER A 128 -2.58 9.31 -21.54
CA SER A 128 -3.34 8.39 -20.70
C SER A 128 -2.47 7.72 -19.64
N ALA A 129 -1.26 7.27 -20.00
CA ALA A 129 -0.31 6.63 -19.12
C ALA A 129 0.13 7.58 -17.98
N PHE A 130 0.54 8.77 -18.34
CA PHE A 130 0.90 9.81 -17.39
C PHE A 130 -0.27 10.16 -16.46
N LYS A 131 -1.47 10.27 -17.01
CA LYS A 131 -2.69 10.52 -16.25
C LYS A 131 -2.95 9.40 -15.23
N HIS A 132 -2.85 8.13 -15.62
CA HIS A 132 -3.11 7.00 -14.71
C HIS A 132 -2.08 6.86 -13.60
N LEU A 133 -0.78 7.05 -13.88
CA LEU A 133 0.24 7.08 -12.84
C LEU A 133 0.00 8.23 -11.87
N ARG A 134 -0.28 9.43 -12.41
CA ARG A 134 -0.57 10.61 -11.60
C ARG A 134 -1.85 10.46 -10.77
N GLU A 135 -2.88 9.82 -11.31
CA GLU A 135 -4.08 9.48 -10.56
C GLU A 135 -3.79 8.51 -9.41
N ASN A 136 -2.92 7.51 -9.64
CA ASN A 136 -2.47 6.61 -8.58
C ASN A 136 -1.74 7.38 -7.47
N ASP A 137 -0.82 8.27 -7.83
CA ASP A 137 -0.08 9.10 -6.87
C ASP A 137 -1.03 10.02 -6.09
N LEU A 138 -1.95 10.71 -6.80
CA LEU A 138 -2.96 11.55 -6.17
C LEU A 138 -3.85 10.77 -5.20
N LYS A 139 -4.26 9.54 -5.53
CA LYS A 139 -5.02 8.66 -4.62
C LYS A 139 -4.22 8.36 -3.36
N GLN A 140 -2.92 8.04 -3.47
CA GLN A 140 -2.08 7.77 -2.31
C GLN A 140 -1.90 9.01 -1.44
N TRP A 141 -1.62 10.17 -2.05
CA TRP A 141 -1.53 11.45 -1.34
C TRP A 141 -2.84 11.85 -0.67
N TYR A 142 -3.96 11.67 -1.35
CA TYR A 142 -5.29 11.93 -0.81
C TYR A 142 -5.59 11.07 0.42
N ARG A 143 -5.24 9.77 0.38
CA ARG A 143 -5.34 8.88 1.54
C ARG A 143 -4.52 9.38 2.73
N LEU A 144 -3.30 9.86 2.50
CA LEU A 144 -2.45 10.44 3.56
C LEU A 144 -3.07 11.71 4.15
N LEU A 145 -3.63 12.59 3.32
CA LEU A 145 -4.32 13.80 3.77
C LEU A 145 -5.58 13.47 4.58
N LEU A 146 -6.41 12.53 4.12
CA LEU A 146 -7.60 12.09 4.87
C LEU A 146 -7.21 11.49 6.22
N ARG A 147 -6.16 10.68 6.26
CA ARG A 147 -5.65 10.12 7.52
C ARG A 147 -5.16 11.24 8.46
N SER A 148 -4.42 12.21 7.95
CA SER A 148 -3.97 13.37 8.74
C SER A 148 -5.16 14.17 9.30
N SER A 149 -6.19 14.42 8.48
CA SER A 149 -7.40 15.11 8.92
C SER A 149 -8.17 14.31 9.98
N SER A 150 -8.16 12.98 9.90
CA SER A 150 -8.81 12.12 10.88
C SER A 150 -8.21 12.24 12.27
N PHE A 151 -6.91 12.59 12.37
CA PHE A 151 -6.26 12.82 13.68
C PHE A 151 -6.83 14.02 14.42
N LEU A 152 -7.37 15.00 13.69
CA LEU A 152 -7.93 16.22 14.26
C LEU A 152 -9.39 16.06 14.71
N ASN A 153 -10.15 15.20 14.03
CA ASN A 153 -11.62 15.19 14.13
C ASN A 153 -12.21 13.87 14.62
N LEU A 154 -11.45 12.78 14.64
CA LEU A 154 -11.95 11.45 14.99
C LEU A 154 -11.32 10.91 16.27
N GLY A 155 -12.12 10.19 17.04
CA GLY A 155 -11.65 9.43 18.19
C GLY A 155 -10.75 8.25 17.76
N LEU A 156 -10.04 7.66 18.71
CA LEU A 156 -9.13 6.55 18.42
C LEU A 156 -9.85 5.31 17.89
N HIS A 157 -11.09 5.08 18.33
CA HIS A 157 -11.91 3.96 17.86
C HIS A 157 -12.15 4.07 16.35
N GLU A 158 -12.64 5.22 15.89
CA GLU A 158 -12.93 5.49 14.48
C GLU A 158 -11.67 5.41 13.63
N ARG A 159 -10.56 5.96 14.11
CA ARG A 159 -9.27 5.90 13.38
C ARG A 159 -8.77 4.47 13.21
N ILE A 160 -8.90 3.63 14.24
CA ILE A 160 -8.54 2.20 14.15
C ILE A 160 -9.49 1.49 13.19
N ALA A 161 -10.79 1.74 13.27
CA ALA A 161 -11.77 1.12 12.40
C ALA A 161 -11.51 1.48 10.92
N ILE A 162 -11.29 2.76 10.60
CA ILE A 162 -10.95 3.22 9.25
C ILE A 162 -9.67 2.54 8.76
N THR A 163 -8.62 2.50 9.58
CA THR A 163 -7.36 1.84 9.22
C THR A 163 -7.54 0.35 8.94
N LEU A 164 -8.34 -0.36 9.76
CA LEU A 164 -8.63 -1.77 9.51
C LEU A 164 -9.41 -1.98 8.21
N LEU A 165 -10.37 -1.11 7.89
CA LEU A 165 -11.10 -1.16 6.63
C LEU A 165 -10.20 -0.90 5.43
N GLU A 166 -9.28 0.06 5.51
CA GLU A 166 -8.26 0.30 4.47
C GLU A 166 -7.36 -0.92 4.28
N LEU A 167 -6.89 -1.53 5.37
CA LEU A 167 -6.08 -2.76 5.32
C LEU A 167 -6.86 -3.93 4.71
N CYS A 168 -8.16 -4.06 5.00
CA CYS A 168 -9.03 -5.06 4.37
C CYS A 168 -9.18 -4.82 2.87
N SER A 169 -9.36 -3.57 2.45
CA SER A 169 -9.46 -3.22 1.04
C SER A 169 -8.18 -3.54 0.25
N ASP A 170 -7.02 -3.24 0.84
CA ASP A 170 -5.74 -3.35 0.14
C ASP A 170 -5.11 -4.76 0.25
N PHE A 171 -5.34 -5.48 1.36
CA PHE A 171 -4.64 -6.73 1.70
C PHE A 171 -5.57 -7.87 2.13
N GLY A 172 -6.88 -7.64 2.10
CA GLY A 172 -7.86 -8.59 2.58
C GLY A 172 -8.25 -9.64 1.53
N ILE A 173 -8.70 -10.78 2.02
CA ILE A 173 -9.35 -11.83 1.22
C ILE A 173 -10.69 -12.11 1.84
N GLU A 174 -11.73 -12.04 1.02
CA GLU A 174 -13.08 -12.36 1.42
C GLU A 174 -13.19 -13.82 1.85
N GLU A 175 -13.74 -14.07 3.03
CA GLU A 175 -14.06 -15.38 3.57
C GLU A 175 -15.51 -15.38 4.10
N SER A 176 -16.04 -16.57 4.36
CA SER A 176 -17.43 -16.73 4.87
C SER A 176 -17.70 -16.00 6.19
N ARG A 177 -16.66 -15.75 6.99
CA ARG A 177 -16.75 -15.09 8.32
C ARG A 177 -16.39 -13.61 8.31
N GLY A 178 -15.96 -13.06 7.17
CA GLY A 178 -15.47 -11.69 7.04
C GLY A 178 -14.24 -11.60 6.16
N THR A 179 -13.47 -10.52 6.23
CA THR A 179 -12.27 -10.32 5.43
C THR A 179 -11.02 -10.70 6.22
N LEU A 180 -10.30 -11.73 5.77
CA LEU A 180 -9.06 -12.19 6.35
C LEU A 180 -7.89 -11.30 5.91
N LEU A 181 -7.19 -10.70 6.86
CA LEU A 181 -5.90 -10.06 6.63
C LEU A 181 -4.80 -11.13 6.69
N ARG A 182 -4.36 -11.61 5.53
CA ARG A 182 -3.31 -12.66 5.44
C ARG A 182 -1.97 -12.21 5.99
N VAL A 183 -1.70 -10.91 5.98
CA VAL A 183 -0.48 -10.35 6.52
C VAL A 183 -0.68 -9.96 7.98
N SER A 184 0.24 -10.39 8.82
CA SER A 184 0.25 -9.99 10.23
C SER A 184 0.85 -8.60 10.36
N PHE A 185 0.00 -7.59 10.46
CA PHE A 185 0.43 -6.23 10.75
C PHE A 185 0.79 -6.09 12.23
N SER A 186 1.93 -5.47 12.52
CA SER A 186 2.33 -5.25 13.91
C SER A 186 1.45 -4.18 14.56
N GLN A 187 1.20 -4.34 15.87
CA GLN A 187 0.48 -3.31 16.64
C GLN A 187 1.21 -1.96 16.64
N LYS A 188 2.55 -1.97 16.43
CA LYS A 188 3.34 -0.74 16.28
C LYS A 188 3.01 -0.04 14.96
N ASP A 189 2.88 -0.78 13.86
CA ASP A 189 2.54 -0.20 12.57
C ASP A 189 1.12 0.38 12.59
N ILE A 190 0.15 -0.35 13.16
CA ILE A 190 -1.22 0.17 13.34
C ILE A 190 -1.18 1.43 14.21
N ALA A 191 -0.40 1.43 15.30
CA ALA A 191 -0.25 2.59 16.19
C ALA A 191 0.30 3.82 15.46
N ASN A 192 1.30 3.64 14.60
CA ASN A 192 1.84 4.70 13.75
C ASN A 192 0.78 5.22 12.78
N LEU A 193 0.08 4.31 12.09
CA LEU A 193 -0.95 4.68 11.11
C LEU A 193 -2.13 5.44 11.72
N VAL A 194 -2.47 5.18 12.98
CA VAL A 194 -3.58 5.86 13.68
C VAL A 194 -3.12 7.01 14.59
N GLY A 195 -1.82 7.30 14.66
CA GLY A 195 -1.26 8.36 15.50
C GLY A 195 -1.54 8.16 17.00
N ALA A 196 -1.33 6.93 17.52
CA ALA A 196 -1.55 6.59 18.91
C ALA A 196 -0.42 5.74 19.49
N SER A 197 -0.36 5.63 20.80
CA SER A 197 0.60 4.74 21.45
C SER A 197 0.22 3.26 21.27
N ARG A 198 1.22 2.38 21.17
CA ARG A 198 1.01 0.93 21.05
C ARG A 198 0.10 0.35 22.16
N PRO A 199 0.25 0.70 23.46
CA PRO A 199 -0.65 0.19 24.49
C PRO A 199 -2.11 0.53 24.25
N ARG A 200 -2.41 1.78 23.85
CA ARG A 200 -3.78 2.21 23.55
C ARG A 200 -4.37 1.45 22.36
N VAL A 201 -3.58 1.23 21.32
CA VAL A 201 -4.04 0.42 20.16
C VAL A 201 -4.27 -1.03 20.58
N THR A 202 -3.40 -1.61 21.41
CA THR A 202 -3.59 -2.97 21.94
C THR A 202 -4.90 -3.11 22.68
N GLU A 203 -5.21 -2.17 23.55
CA GLU A 203 -6.46 -2.12 24.34
C GLU A 203 -7.69 -2.02 23.41
N HIS A 204 -7.65 -1.10 22.44
CA HIS A 204 -8.75 -0.92 21.49
C HIS A 204 -8.97 -2.15 20.58
N LEU A 205 -7.91 -2.79 20.09
CA LEU A 205 -8.03 -4.03 19.33
C LEU A 205 -8.64 -5.16 20.16
N ALA A 206 -8.25 -5.29 21.44
CA ALA A 206 -8.85 -6.26 22.35
C ALA A 206 -10.34 -5.96 22.63
N ARG A 207 -10.71 -4.68 22.67
CA ARG A 207 -12.11 -4.26 22.76
C ARG A 207 -12.90 -4.64 21.52
N LEU A 208 -12.39 -4.32 20.31
CA LEU A 208 -13.02 -4.70 19.05
C LEU A 208 -13.22 -6.22 18.93
N GLU A 209 -12.26 -7.00 19.45
CA GLU A 209 -12.34 -8.46 19.49
C GLU A 209 -13.47 -8.94 20.44
N ARG A 210 -13.55 -8.39 21.64
CA ARG A 210 -14.66 -8.69 22.60
C ARG A 210 -16.05 -8.32 22.04
N GLU A 211 -16.14 -7.22 21.32
CA GLU A 211 -17.36 -6.72 20.68
C GLU A 211 -17.66 -7.44 19.35
N LYS A 212 -16.81 -8.40 18.95
CA LYS A 212 -16.96 -9.22 17.74
C LYS A 212 -16.98 -8.38 16.45
N PHE A 213 -16.16 -7.35 16.37
CA PHE A 213 -15.84 -6.64 15.12
C PHE A 213 -14.68 -7.29 14.38
N LEU A 214 -13.83 -7.99 15.10
CA LEU A 214 -12.73 -8.78 14.56
C LEU A 214 -12.53 -10.08 15.35
N VAL A 215 -11.91 -11.05 14.70
CA VAL A 215 -11.54 -12.36 15.29
C VAL A 215 -10.08 -12.63 15.02
N ARG A 216 -9.35 -13.11 16.01
CA ARG A 216 -7.96 -13.57 15.80
C ARG A 216 -7.95 -15.01 15.31
N GLN A 217 -7.17 -15.22 14.25
CA GLN A 217 -6.86 -16.54 13.72
C GLN A 217 -5.33 -16.73 13.71
N GLY A 218 -4.80 -17.18 14.84
CA GLY A 218 -3.37 -17.19 15.06
C GLY A 218 -2.77 -15.78 15.10
N ARG A 219 -1.91 -15.47 14.12
CA ARG A 219 -1.32 -14.12 13.95
C ARG A 219 -2.10 -13.22 13.00
N GLN A 220 -3.13 -13.74 12.38
CA GLN A 220 -3.95 -13.05 11.39
C GLN A 220 -5.20 -12.48 12.05
N LEU A 221 -5.85 -11.52 11.38
CA LEU A 221 -7.11 -10.92 11.79
C LEU A 221 -8.16 -11.18 10.73
N VAL A 222 -9.33 -11.63 11.15
CA VAL A 222 -10.55 -11.65 10.34
C VAL A 222 -11.39 -10.47 10.79
N VAL A 223 -11.66 -9.54 9.90
CA VAL A 223 -12.44 -8.31 10.17
C VAL A 223 -13.85 -8.46 9.63
N LEU A 224 -14.85 -8.20 10.45
CA LEU A 224 -16.24 -8.17 10.05
C LEU A 224 -16.54 -6.79 9.45
N VAL A 225 -16.16 -6.60 8.18
CA VAL A 225 -16.15 -5.31 7.48
C VAL A 225 -17.51 -4.61 7.57
N ALA A 226 -18.61 -5.28 7.23
CA ALA A 226 -19.95 -4.67 7.26
C ALA A 226 -20.32 -4.14 8.66
N LYS A 227 -20.07 -4.94 9.70
CA LYS A 227 -20.32 -4.55 11.09
C LYS A 227 -19.44 -3.38 11.53
N LEU A 228 -18.17 -3.39 11.12
CA LEU A 228 -17.24 -2.32 11.45
C LEU A 228 -17.61 -1.02 10.75
N GLN A 229 -18.03 -1.07 9.48
CA GLN A 229 -18.54 0.08 8.73
C GLN A 229 -19.77 0.71 9.39
N GLU A 230 -20.71 -0.14 9.83
CA GLU A 230 -21.92 0.31 10.52
C GLU A 230 -21.57 1.06 11.82
N SER A 231 -20.56 0.58 12.58
CA SER A 231 -20.17 1.18 13.87
C SER A 231 -19.60 2.59 13.75
N ILE A 232 -19.02 2.95 12.61
CA ILE A 232 -18.45 4.29 12.36
C ILE A 232 -19.38 5.19 11.53
N GLY A 233 -20.58 4.69 11.11
CA GLY A 233 -21.62 5.45 10.45
C GLY A 233 -21.14 6.24 9.24
N LYS A 234 -21.42 7.54 9.18
CA LYS A 234 -21.04 8.42 8.05
C LYS A 234 -19.53 8.46 7.77
N HIS A 235 -18.69 8.17 8.77
CA HIS A 235 -17.23 8.14 8.59
C HIS A 235 -16.76 6.97 7.71
N ALA A 236 -17.61 5.92 7.54
CA ALA A 236 -17.31 4.83 6.61
C ALA A 236 -17.21 5.28 5.16
N GLN A 237 -17.87 6.38 4.78
CA GLN A 237 -17.82 6.94 3.41
C GLN A 237 -16.42 7.44 3.03
N LEU A 238 -15.60 7.84 4.01
CA LEU A 238 -14.21 8.26 3.80
C LEU A 238 -13.33 7.11 3.28
N VAL A 239 -13.66 5.87 3.64
CA VAL A 239 -12.93 4.67 3.19
C VAL A 239 -13.42 4.20 1.82
N GLY A 240 -14.73 4.28 1.57
CA GLY A 240 -15.35 3.81 0.31
C GLY A 240 -15.00 4.66 -0.92
N ALA A 241 -14.66 5.92 -0.74
CA ALA A 241 -14.23 6.81 -1.82
C ALA A 241 -12.80 6.48 -2.34
N SER A 242 -12.00 5.76 -1.56
CA SER A 242 -10.62 5.35 -1.93
C SER A 242 -10.52 3.98 -2.59
N ALA A 243 -11.61 3.19 -2.58
CA ALA A 243 -11.60 1.78 -3.02
C ALA A 243 -12.23 1.56 -4.42
N ARG A 244 -12.71 2.60 -5.09
CA ARG A 244 -13.28 2.54 -6.44
C ARG A 244 -12.37 3.15 -7.48
#